data_4a878fd8a72a0d8b4299d19d7c8e578e
#
_entry.id   4a878fd8a72a0d8b4299d19d7c8e578e
#
_cell.length_a   1.000
_cell.length_b   1.000
_cell.length_c   1.000
_cell.angle_alpha   90.00
_cell.angle_beta   90.00
_cell.angle_gamma   90.00
#
_symmetry.space_group_name_H-M   'P 1'
#
loop_
_entity.id
_entity.type
_entity.pdbx_description
1 polymer ?
#
loop_
_entity_poly.entity_id
_entity_poly.type
_entity_poly.pdbx_seq_one_letter_code
_entity_poly.pdbx_strand_id
1 'polypeptide(L)'
;VEIKYDLENMVHVKDGYEYITSRKLYIPIEEIGLKILVRKQQELLFFYEIIIKLIKSNISDIKQISEITGIEEEILYDVIADMSVERLIHVIGTTLKLTVKGNEALQQLIQETIEKENLRKIYIDCITGEIFGEIKLVENVKKNNPWLECKVNIDEEFISKNFNRFNNIYKERQEEYNVENSELVRLKEIYQILEKEYGRTLYLEKKINIFKNLSDNSITFETGDEQDESYIISFREQIENSKFGAREFLIDEKIFKKNVKMNFVEDENKKRNSTLLNNAILEMNDENIDKYYNKERYLFNDELSQILLNIKNIKPSKIVISSKVLLEILSNDVIEVLCMILDRAEVVILADKQEWKIQELEKKMLNKKTNKKHKIIWKYTNNSNEDKIILYPYATINRYFIPIPYDGKSFILKEIGEISFEKSKIDSELEATLGENDITTM
;
A
#
# COMPACT_ATOMS: atom_id res chain seq x y z
N VAL A 1 -3.54 41.61 -16.42
CA VAL A 1 -3.41 40.39 -15.59
C VAL A 1 -3.22 39.25 -16.56
N GLU A 2 -1.97 38.86 -16.82
CA GLU A 2 -1.66 37.65 -17.60
C GLU A 2 -2.12 36.42 -16.79
N ILE A 3 -3.14 35.74 -17.28
CA ILE A 3 -3.55 34.43 -16.81
C ILE A 3 -2.50 33.46 -17.39
N LYS A 4 -1.49 33.11 -16.62
CA LYS A 4 -0.63 31.96 -16.92
C LYS A 4 -1.48 30.70 -16.74
N TYR A 5 -1.95 30.19 -17.85
CA TYR A 5 -2.48 28.82 -17.90
C TYR A 5 -1.32 27.87 -17.66
N ASP A 6 -1.36 27.21 -16.52
CA ASP A 6 -0.45 26.13 -16.19
C ASP A 6 -0.88 24.92 -17.04
N LEU A 7 -0.22 24.71 -18.19
CA LEU A 7 -0.54 23.64 -19.14
C LEU A 7 -0.36 22.22 -18.53
N GLU A 8 0.36 22.09 -17.44
CA GLU A 8 0.45 20.85 -16.67
C GLU A 8 -0.85 20.50 -15.91
N ASN A 9 -1.76 21.45 -15.76
CA ASN A 9 -3.08 21.29 -15.17
C ASN A 9 -4.21 21.27 -16.21
N MET A 10 -3.94 21.04 -17.48
CA MET A 10 -4.97 20.68 -18.42
C MET A 10 -5.61 19.38 -17.97
N VAL A 11 -6.65 19.54 -17.24
CA VAL A 11 -7.51 18.58 -16.59
C VAL A 11 -7.92 17.53 -17.60
N HIS A 12 -7.65 16.28 -17.30
CA HIS A 12 -8.24 15.17 -17.99
C HIS A 12 -9.76 15.27 -17.86
N VAL A 13 -10.41 15.69 -18.92
CA VAL A 13 -11.88 15.71 -18.97
C VAL A 13 -12.32 14.26 -19.12
N LYS A 14 -12.96 13.75 -18.08
CA LYS A 14 -13.57 12.42 -18.09
C LYS A 14 -15.08 12.61 -18.07
N ASP A 15 -15.75 12.12 -19.10
CA ASP A 15 -17.21 12.25 -19.23
C ASP A 15 -17.92 11.62 -18.03
N GLY A 16 -18.82 12.38 -17.40
CA GLY A 16 -19.55 11.96 -16.21
C GLY A 16 -18.79 12.11 -14.90
N TYR A 17 -17.58 12.69 -14.92
CA TYR A 17 -16.76 12.90 -13.72
C TYR A 17 -16.33 14.36 -13.58
N GLU A 18 -16.25 14.81 -12.34
CA GLU A 18 -15.69 16.09 -11.95
C GLU A 18 -14.29 15.88 -11.36
N TYR A 19 -13.28 16.58 -11.89
CA TYR A 19 -11.95 16.58 -11.32
C TYR A 19 -11.92 17.35 -10.00
N ILE A 20 -11.42 16.75 -8.93
CA ILE A 20 -11.35 17.35 -7.61
C ILE A 20 -9.97 17.92 -7.33
N THR A 21 -8.94 17.09 -7.40
CA THR A 21 -7.57 17.47 -7.10
C THR A 21 -6.60 16.37 -7.50
N SER A 22 -5.30 16.66 -7.42
CA SER A 22 -4.25 15.64 -7.49
C SER A 22 -3.49 15.57 -6.18
N ARG A 23 -3.01 14.39 -5.86
CA ARG A 23 -2.15 14.11 -4.70
C ARG A 23 -0.93 13.32 -5.12
N LYS A 24 0.09 13.34 -4.26
CA LYS A 24 1.24 12.47 -4.37
C LYS A 24 0.96 11.20 -3.57
N LEU A 25 1.10 10.07 -4.22
CA LEU A 25 1.06 8.75 -3.60
C LEU A 25 2.48 8.22 -3.53
N TYR A 26 2.87 7.65 -2.40
CA TYR A 26 4.18 7.09 -2.19
C TYR A 26 4.12 5.57 -2.14
N ILE A 27 4.82 4.94 -3.08
CA ILE A 27 4.87 3.50 -3.24
C ILE A 27 6.13 3.01 -2.55
N PRO A 28 6.05 2.06 -1.60
CA PRO A 28 7.21 1.56 -0.90
C PRO A 28 8.08 0.72 -1.83
N ILE A 29 9.36 1.05 -1.86
CA ILE A 29 10.41 0.36 -2.61
C ILE A 29 11.45 -0.09 -1.59
N GLU A 30 11.76 -1.37 -1.56
CA GLU A 30 12.83 -1.88 -0.71
C GLU A 30 14.16 -1.87 -1.47
N GLU A 31 15.14 -1.10 -0.98
CA GLU A 31 16.51 -1.18 -1.45
C GLU A 31 17.21 -2.30 -0.69
N ILE A 32 17.79 -3.26 -1.39
CA ILE A 32 18.52 -4.37 -0.81
C ILE A 32 19.95 -4.46 -1.30
N GLY A 33 20.79 -5.13 -0.52
CA GLY A 33 22.10 -5.63 -0.90
C GLY A 33 22.12 -7.16 -0.83
N LEU A 34 22.87 -7.78 -1.74
CA LEU A 34 23.03 -9.22 -1.81
C LEU A 34 24.53 -9.58 -1.79
N LYS A 35 24.90 -10.57 -0.99
CA LYS A 35 26.20 -11.24 -1.13
C LYS A 35 26.06 -12.35 -2.16
N ILE A 36 26.94 -12.32 -3.16
CA ILE A 36 26.87 -13.21 -4.29
C ILE A 36 28.21 -13.91 -4.53
N LEU A 37 28.15 -15.11 -5.12
CA LEU A 37 29.26 -15.72 -5.80
C LEU A 37 29.14 -15.42 -7.28
N VAL A 38 30.21 -14.94 -7.88
CA VAL A 38 30.27 -14.57 -9.28
C VAL A 38 31.21 -15.51 -10.00
N ARG A 39 30.76 -16.03 -11.12
CA ARG A 39 31.59 -16.80 -12.05
C ARG A 39 32.12 -15.84 -13.10
N LYS A 40 33.45 -15.77 -13.19
CA LYS A 40 34.16 -14.99 -14.19
C LYS A 40 34.86 -15.93 -15.17
N GLN A 41 34.77 -15.63 -16.44
CA GLN A 41 35.56 -16.26 -17.48
C GLN A 41 36.49 -15.19 -18.09
N GLN A 42 37.77 -15.36 -17.92
CA GLN A 42 38.81 -14.50 -18.46
C GLN A 42 39.78 -15.28 -19.32
N GLU A 43 40.50 -14.59 -20.14
CA GLU A 43 41.55 -15.24 -20.91
C GLU A 43 42.59 -15.86 -19.99
N LEU A 44 43.07 -17.05 -20.36
CA LEU A 44 44.12 -17.71 -19.61
C LEU A 44 45.36 -16.84 -19.58
N LEU A 45 45.91 -16.59 -18.37
CA LEU A 45 47.09 -15.77 -18.23
C LEU A 45 48.25 -16.37 -19.04
N PHE A 46 49.00 -15.53 -19.72
CA PHE A 46 50.10 -15.96 -20.62
C PHE A 46 51.05 -16.94 -19.96
N PHE A 47 51.47 -16.68 -18.72
CA PHE A 47 52.34 -17.59 -17.99
C PHE A 47 51.68 -18.92 -17.68
N TYR A 48 50.40 -18.96 -17.33
CA TYR A 48 49.64 -20.19 -17.10
C TYR A 48 49.53 -21.00 -18.38
N GLU A 49 49.27 -20.36 -19.48
CA GLU A 49 49.22 -21.01 -20.82
C GLU A 49 50.54 -21.70 -21.17
N ILE A 50 51.66 -21.01 -20.96
CA ILE A 50 52.99 -21.58 -21.21
C ILE A 50 53.26 -22.80 -20.34
N ILE A 51 53.03 -22.67 -19.01
CA ILE A 51 53.30 -23.76 -18.06
C ILE A 51 52.43 -24.97 -18.39
N ILE A 52 51.13 -24.77 -18.63
CA ILE A 52 50.20 -25.85 -18.97
C ILE A 52 50.62 -26.54 -20.26
N LYS A 53 51.06 -25.80 -21.31
CA LYS A 53 51.57 -26.37 -22.56
C LYS A 53 52.85 -27.20 -22.36
N LEU A 54 53.77 -26.73 -21.51
CA LEU A 54 54.98 -27.47 -21.16
C LEU A 54 54.64 -28.79 -20.44
N ILE A 55 53.75 -28.74 -19.43
CA ILE A 55 53.31 -29.94 -18.72
C ILE A 55 52.65 -30.94 -19.69
N LYS A 56 51.79 -30.46 -20.59
CA LYS A 56 51.14 -31.30 -21.61
C LYS A 56 52.16 -31.93 -22.59
N SER A 57 53.29 -31.26 -22.79
CA SER A 57 54.40 -31.77 -23.62
C SER A 57 55.36 -32.66 -22.82
N ASN A 58 54.95 -33.13 -21.62
CA ASN A 58 55.71 -33.95 -20.70
C ASN A 58 56.94 -33.26 -20.04
N ILE A 59 56.99 -31.93 -20.09
CA ILE A 59 57.97 -31.11 -19.38
C ILE A 59 57.30 -30.66 -18.10
N SER A 60 57.43 -31.44 -17.01
CA SER A 60 56.68 -31.25 -15.80
C SER A 60 57.53 -31.00 -14.56
N ASP A 61 58.82 -31.03 -14.66
CA ASP A 61 59.73 -30.69 -13.57
C ASP A 61 59.93 -29.18 -13.47
N ILE A 62 59.88 -28.63 -12.25
CA ILE A 62 59.89 -27.17 -12.00
C ILE A 62 61.22 -26.58 -12.48
N LYS A 63 62.36 -27.25 -12.28
CA LYS A 63 63.67 -26.75 -12.76
C LYS A 63 63.74 -26.70 -14.28
N GLN A 64 63.27 -27.74 -14.96
CA GLN A 64 63.20 -27.76 -16.42
C GLN A 64 62.32 -26.65 -16.98
N ILE A 65 61.19 -26.38 -16.30
CA ILE A 65 60.28 -25.27 -16.70
C ILE A 65 60.99 -23.93 -16.52
N SER A 66 61.67 -23.71 -15.40
CA SER A 66 62.46 -22.51 -15.14
C SER A 66 63.58 -22.31 -16.22
N GLU A 67 64.34 -23.37 -16.53
CA GLU A 67 65.35 -23.31 -17.55
C GLU A 67 64.83 -22.98 -18.97
N ILE A 68 63.69 -23.53 -19.33
CA ILE A 68 63.06 -23.31 -20.65
C ILE A 68 62.44 -21.93 -20.76
N THR A 69 61.74 -21.47 -19.69
CA THR A 69 61.05 -20.20 -19.71
C THR A 69 61.93 -19.00 -19.38
N GLY A 70 63.09 -19.24 -18.76
CA GLY A 70 63.95 -18.19 -18.24
C GLY A 70 63.38 -17.46 -17.00
N ILE A 71 62.34 -18.01 -16.40
CA ILE A 71 61.71 -17.47 -15.15
C ILE A 71 62.50 -18.01 -13.96
N GLU A 72 62.87 -17.13 -13.04
CA GLU A 72 63.52 -17.52 -11.79
C GLU A 72 62.63 -18.49 -10.98
N GLU A 73 63.22 -19.52 -10.37
CA GLU A 73 62.48 -20.54 -9.65
C GLU A 73 61.57 -19.94 -8.56
N GLU A 74 61.97 -18.87 -7.87
CA GLU A 74 61.16 -18.19 -6.84
C GLU A 74 59.87 -17.63 -7.42
N ILE A 75 59.95 -16.95 -8.56
CA ILE A 75 58.76 -16.40 -9.25
C ILE A 75 57.87 -17.54 -9.78
N LEU A 76 58.51 -18.59 -10.29
CA LEU A 76 57.78 -19.75 -10.80
C LEU A 76 57.02 -20.48 -9.69
N TYR A 77 57.57 -20.56 -8.48
CA TYR A 77 56.84 -21.13 -7.33
C TYR A 77 55.58 -20.34 -6.98
N ASP A 78 55.60 -19.00 -7.03
CA ASP A 78 54.43 -18.19 -6.77
C ASP A 78 53.35 -18.45 -7.82
N VAL A 79 53.72 -18.47 -9.12
CA VAL A 79 52.81 -18.78 -10.23
C VAL A 79 52.20 -20.20 -10.06
N ILE A 80 53.04 -21.18 -9.71
CA ILE A 80 52.60 -22.57 -9.46
C ILE A 80 51.65 -22.65 -8.28
N ALA A 81 51.92 -21.89 -7.22
CA ALA A 81 51.03 -21.83 -6.07
C ALA A 81 49.66 -21.31 -6.44
N ASP A 82 49.60 -20.21 -7.19
CA ASP A 82 48.34 -19.64 -7.70
C ASP A 82 47.60 -20.62 -8.61
N MET A 83 48.30 -21.24 -9.57
CA MET A 83 47.72 -22.27 -10.45
C MET A 83 47.18 -23.49 -9.67
N SER A 84 47.83 -23.84 -8.55
CA SER A 84 47.38 -24.93 -7.66
C SER A 84 46.12 -24.54 -6.86
N VAL A 85 46.08 -23.31 -6.33
CA VAL A 85 44.90 -22.74 -5.67
C VAL A 85 43.71 -22.73 -6.61
N GLU A 86 43.91 -22.38 -7.86
CA GLU A 86 42.91 -22.36 -8.90
C GLU A 86 42.56 -23.76 -9.45
N ARG A 87 43.24 -24.79 -8.94
CA ARG A 87 43.04 -26.18 -9.31
C ARG A 87 43.34 -26.48 -10.79
N LEU A 88 44.22 -25.74 -11.40
CA LEU A 88 44.68 -26.01 -12.78
C LEU A 88 45.74 -27.12 -12.83
N ILE A 89 46.55 -27.21 -11.79
CA ILE A 89 47.63 -28.19 -11.64
C ILE A 89 47.64 -28.84 -10.24
N HIS A 90 48.24 -30.01 -10.18
CA HIS A 90 48.67 -30.63 -8.92
C HIS A 90 50.16 -30.66 -8.80
N VAL A 91 50.71 -30.33 -7.64
CA VAL A 91 52.13 -30.36 -7.33
C VAL A 91 52.46 -31.65 -6.61
N ILE A 92 53.36 -32.48 -7.13
CA ILE A 92 53.82 -33.73 -6.54
C ILE A 92 55.34 -33.71 -6.42
N GLY A 93 55.86 -33.27 -5.28
CA GLY A 93 57.31 -32.97 -5.12
C GLY A 93 57.72 -31.83 -6.04
N THR A 94 58.68 -32.07 -6.93
CA THR A 94 59.10 -31.08 -7.99
C THR A 94 58.37 -31.23 -9.30
N THR A 95 57.40 -32.16 -9.38
CA THR A 95 56.69 -32.49 -10.61
C THR A 95 55.28 -31.94 -10.62
N LEU A 96 54.87 -31.35 -11.74
CA LEU A 96 53.53 -30.79 -11.96
C LEU A 96 52.69 -31.74 -12.80
N LYS A 97 51.38 -31.83 -12.47
CA LYS A 97 50.41 -32.58 -13.27
C LYS A 97 49.20 -31.73 -13.55
N LEU A 98 48.69 -31.79 -14.78
CA LEU A 98 47.45 -31.11 -15.11
C LEU A 98 46.25 -31.79 -14.45
N THR A 99 45.33 -30.97 -13.97
CA THR A 99 43.97 -31.41 -13.56
C THR A 99 43.06 -31.51 -14.79
N VAL A 100 41.82 -31.98 -14.60
CA VAL A 100 40.77 -31.90 -15.62
C VAL A 100 40.52 -30.46 -15.99
N LYS A 101 40.40 -29.59 -15.01
CA LYS A 101 40.18 -28.13 -15.18
C LYS A 101 41.35 -27.50 -15.94
N GLY A 102 42.59 -27.87 -15.66
CA GLY A 102 43.77 -27.36 -16.38
C GLY A 102 43.80 -27.79 -17.86
N ASN A 103 43.35 -29.01 -18.16
CA ASN A 103 43.21 -29.46 -19.53
C ASN A 103 42.11 -28.71 -20.29
N GLU A 104 40.99 -28.45 -19.67
CA GLU A 104 39.86 -27.67 -20.22
C GLU A 104 40.27 -26.21 -20.45
N ALA A 105 40.98 -25.60 -19.48
CA ALA A 105 41.48 -24.24 -19.59
C ALA A 105 42.45 -24.11 -20.81
N LEU A 106 43.28 -25.09 -21.05
CA LEU A 106 44.16 -25.07 -22.23
C LEU A 106 43.42 -25.22 -23.55
N GLN A 107 42.35 -26.02 -23.59
CA GLN A 107 41.56 -26.22 -24.82
C GLN A 107 40.78 -24.97 -25.20
N GLN A 108 40.23 -24.27 -24.22
CA GLN A 108 39.39 -23.10 -24.42
C GLN A 108 40.18 -21.77 -24.38
N LEU A 109 41.40 -21.77 -23.86
CA LEU A 109 42.21 -20.60 -23.51
C LEU A 109 41.50 -19.65 -22.55
N ILE A 110 40.67 -20.24 -21.69
CA ILE A 110 39.82 -19.52 -20.72
C ILE A 110 40.10 -20.08 -19.34
N GLN A 111 40.21 -19.18 -18.38
CA GLN A 111 40.30 -19.48 -16.96
C GLN A 111 38.94 -19.10 -16.32
N GLU A 112 38.39 -20.01 -15.55
CA GLU A 112 37.16 -19.79 -14.79
C GLU A 112 37.48 -19.64 -13.32
N THR A 113 37.05 -18.54 -12.73
CA THR A 113 37.20 -18.23 -11.30
C THR A 113 35.86 -17.96 -10.67
N ILE A 114 35.72 -18.26 -9.35
CA ILE A 114 34.54 -17.93 -8.56
C ILE A 114 34.99 -17.00 -7.45
N GLU A 115 34.42 -15.80 -7.44
CA GLU A 115 34.74 -14.76 -6.48
C GLU A 115 33.51 -14.35 -5.66
N LYS A 116 33.74 -13.84 -4.45
CA LYS A 116 32.68 -13.24 -3.65
C LYS A 116 32.59 -11.76 -3.96
N GLU A 117 31.37 -11.31 -4.26
CA GLU A 117 31.07 -9.91 -4.50
C GLU A 117 29.80 -9.47 -3.75
N ASN A 118 29.58 -8.16 -3.68
CA ASN A 118 28.40 -7.57 -3.10
C ASN A 118 27.62 -6.84 -4.20
N LEU A 119 26.41 -7.27 -4.48
CA LEU A 119 25.48 -6.59 -5.38
C LEU A 119 24.60 -5.65 -4.55
N ARG A 120 24.88 -4.36 -4.61
CA ARG A 120 24.22 -3.32 -3.81
C ARG A 120 23.25 -2.51 -4.65
N LYS A 121 22.34 -1.78 -3.95
CA LYS A 121 21.36 -0.87 -4.57
C LYS A 121 20.47 -1.56 -5.60
N ILE A 122 19.90 -2.69 -5.19
CA ILE A 122 18.82 -3.32 -5.92
C ILE A 122 17.51 -2.83 -5.31
N TYR A 123 16.58 -2.44 -6.15
CA TYR A 123 15.31 -1.85 -5.74
C TYR A 123 14.17 -2.80 -6.10
N ILE A 124 13.31 -3.08 -5.13
CA ILE A 124 12.18 -3.99 -5.29
C ILE A 124 10.90 -3.23 -4.94
N ASP A 125 9.97 -3.22 -5.88
CA ASP A 125 8.64 -2.67 -5.65
C ASP A 125 7.86 -3.57 -4.69
N CYS A 126 7.49 -3.04 -3.54
CA CYS A 126 6.78 -3.78 -2.50
C CYS A 126 5.32 -4.09 -2.84
N ILE A 127 4.79 -3.54 -3.94
CA ILE A 127 3.41 -3.81 -4.40
C ILE A 127 3.40 -4.84 -5.52
N THR A 128 4.24 -4.63 -6.54
CA THR A 128 4.26 -5.48 -7.75
C THR A 128 5.29 -6.61 -7.68
N GLY A 129 6.33 -6.47 -6.85
CA GLY A 129 7.48 -7.37 -6.83
C GLY A 129 8.47 -7.13 -7.97
N GLU A 130 8.30 -6.07 -8.75
CA GLU A 130 9.21 -5.73 -9.84
C GLU A 130 10.58 -5.31 -9.30
N ILE A 131 11.65 -5.71 -10.01
CA ILE A 131 13.04 -5.51 -9.56
C ILE A 131 13.76 -4.61 -10.53
N PHE A 132 14.36 -3.54 -10.00
CA PHE A 132 15.06 -2.50 -10.75
C PHE A 132 16.53 -2.41 -10.35
N GLY A 133 17.40 -2.20 -11.33
CA GLY A 133 18.80 -1.83 -11.12
C GLY A 133 18.97 -0.36 -10.72
N GLU A 134 18.18 0.51 -11.35
CA GLU A 134 18.15 1.95 -11.09
C GLU A 134 16.72 2.47 -11.12
N ILE A 135 16.40 3.38 -10.19
CA ILE A 135 15.12 4.06 -10.12
C ILE A 135 15.26 5.36 -9.33
N LYS A 136 14.49 6.38 -9.71
CA LYS A 136 14.48 7.66 -9.00
C LYS A 136 13.54 7.59 -7.81
N LEU A 137 14.08 7.71 -6.61
CA LEU A 137 13.35 7.55 -5.35
C LEU A 137 13.46 8.77 -4.45
N VAL A 138 12.53 8.85 -3.50
CA VAL A 138 12.49 9.84 -2.42
C VAL A 138 12.79 9.12 -1.10
N GLU A 139 13.78 9.64 -0.35
CA GLU A 139 14.20 8.99 0.92
C GLU A 139 13.29 9.31 2.10
N ASN A 140 12.76 10.55 2.17
CA ASN A 140 12.01 11.02 3.32
C ASN A 140 10.58 11.43 2.93
N VAL A 141 9.63 10.57 3.23
CA VAL A 141 8.21 10.87 3.12
C VAL A 141 7.70 11.39 4.46
N LYS A 142 7.04 12.57 4.44
CA LYS A 142 6.42 13.12 5.66
C LYS A 142 5.32 12.18 6.14
N LYS A 143 5.21 12.01 7.46
CA LYS A 143 4.21 11.12 8.09
C LYS A 143 2.75 11.35 7.66
N ASN A 144 2.43 12.55 7.18
CA ASN A 144 1.07 12.91 6.75
C ASN A 144 0.82 12.67 5.25
N ASN A 145 1.79 12.15 4.52
CA ASN A 145 1.59 11.80 3.12
C ASN A 145 1.08 10.37 3.01
N PRO A 146 0.15 10.09 2.09
CA PRO A 146 -0.33 8.74 1.88
C PRO A 146 0.76 7.88 1.23
N TRP A 147 0.96 6.70 1.80
CA TRP A 147 1.82 5.65 1.24
C TRP A 147 1.06 4.34 1.20
N LEU A 148 1.45 3.47 0.29
CA LEU A 148 0.93 2.12 0.22
C LEU A 148 1.65 1.22 1.24
N GLU A 149 0.94 0.24 1.77
CA GLU A 149 1.52 -0.82 2.59
C GLU A 149 2.19 -1.89 1.72
N CYS A 150 3.30 -2.44 2.20
CA CYS A 150 4.00 -3.52 1.49
C CYS A 150 3.12 -4.76 1.39
N LYS A 151 3.03 -5.34 0.20
CA LYS A 151 2.33 -6.61 -0.08
C LYS A 151 3.29 -7.76 -0.36
N VAL A 152 4.48 -7.46 -0.88
CA VAL A 152 5.48 -8.45 -1.25
C VAL A 152 6.40 -8.73 -0.07
N ASN A 153 6.56 -10.01 0.28
CA ASN A 153 7.56 -10.46 1.25
C ASN A 153 8.86 -10.78 0.51
N ILE A 154 9.93 -10.05 0.85
CA ILE A 154 11.25 -10.20 0.20
C ILE A 154 12.11 -11.13 1.05
N ASP A 155 11.79 -12.41 0.99
CA ASP A 155 12.47 -13.51 1.64
C ASP A 155 13.38 -14.30 0.68
N GLU A 156 13.95 -15.39 1.17
CA GLU A 156 14.83 -16.27 0.38
C GLU A 156 14.08 -16.91 -0.81
N GLU A 157 12.81 -17.20 -0.67
CA GLU A 157 11.98 -17.76 -1.74
C GLU A 157 11.78 -16.76 -2.87
N PHE A 158 11.49 -15.50 -2.53
CA PHE A 158 11.40 -14.40 -3.50
C PHE A 158 12.72 -14.22 -4.25
N ILE A 159 13.85 -14.19 -3.51
CA ILE A 159 15.18 -14.03 -4.11
C ILE A 159 15.49 -15.18 -5.06
N SER A 160 15.21 -16.41 -4.65
CA SER A 160 15.45 -17.60 -5.47
C SER A 160 14.61 -17.61 -6.76
N LYS A 161 13.32 -17.28 -6.67
CA LYS A 161 12.41 -17.19 -7.83
C LYS A 161 12.85 -16.14 -8.84
N ASN A 162 13.45 -15.06 -8.39
CA ASN A 162 13.85 -13.93 -9.20
C ASN A 162 15.35 -13.93 -9.56
N PHE A 163 16.06 -15.04 -9.37
CA PHE A 163 17.49 -15.15 -9.62
C PHE A 163 17.92 -14.60 -10.98
N ASN A 164 17.19 -14.94 -12.05
CA ASN A 164 17.52 -14.49 -13.40
C ASN A 164 17.47 -12.96 -13.54
N ARG A 165 16.53 -12.29 -12.86
CA ARG A 165 16.42 -10.83 -12.89
C ARG A 165 17.61 -10.18 -12.18
N PHE A 166 18.02 -10.70 -11.02
CA PHE A 166 19.23 -10.25 -10.32
C PHE A 166 20.49 -10.44 -11.17
N ASN A 167 20.60 -11.59 -11.84
CA ASN A 167 21.73 -11.88 -12.74
C ASN A 167 21.76 -10.93 -13.93
N ASN A 168 20.61 -10.60 -14.52
CA ASN A 168 20.55 -9.64 -15.63
C ASN A 168 20.99 -8.24 -15.18
N ILE A 169 20.48 -7.74 -14.04
CA ILE A 169 20.91 -6.45 -13.49
C ILE A 169 22.42 -6.45 -13.21
N TYR A 170 22.97 -7.56 -12.71
CA TYR A 170 24.39 -7.69 -12.50
C TYR A 170 25.17 -7.57 -13.80
N LYS A 171 24.72 -8.28 -14.87
CA LYS A 171 25.35 -8.23 -16.20
C LYS A 171 25.28 -6.84 -16.81
N GLU A 172 24.11 -6.20 -16.79
CA GLU A 172 23.90 -4.82 -17.28
C GLU A 172 24.93 -3.86 -16.65
N ARG A 173 25.10 -3.91 -15.33
CA ARG A 173 26.11 -3.08 -14.64
C ARG A 173 27.55 -3.41 -14.98
N GLN A 174 27.86 -4.69 -15.27
CA GLN A 174 29.19 -5.09 -15.68
C GLN A 174 29.51 -4.62 -17.10
N GLU A 175 28.54 -4.63 -18.00
CA GLU A 175 28.71 -4.11 -19.37
C GLU A 175 29.02 -2.61 -19.34
N GLU A 176 28.28 -1.83 -18.52
CA GLU A 176 28.58 -0.39 -18.35
C GLU A 176 29.98 -0.16 -17.79
N TYR A 177 30.38 -0.92 -16.78
CA TYR A 177 31.74 -0.81 -16.20
C TYR A 177 32.85 -1.21 -17.18
N ASN A 178 32.64 -2.26 -17.97
CA ASN A 178 33.65 -2.76 -18.94
C ASN A 178 33.82 -1.80 -20.10
N VAL A 179 32.82 -1.03 -20.53
CA VAL A 179 32.94 0.02 -21.53
C VAL A 179 33.92 1.11 -21.06
N GLU A 180 33.92 1.41 -19.75
CA GLU A 180 34.83 2.41 -19.19
C GLU A 180 36.27 1.90 -18.96
N ASN A 181 36.46 0.61 -18.63
CA ASN A 181 37.72 0.08 -18.09
C ASN A 181 38.46 -0.97 -18.97
N SER A 182 37.97 -1.30 -20.15
CA SER A 182 38.65 -2.19 -21.15
C SER A 182 39.19 -3.53 -20.57
N GLU A 183 38.58 -4.10 -19.54
CA GLU A 183 38.97 -5.41 -19.02
C GLU A 183 38.56 -6.56 -19.97
N LEU A 184 39.49 -7.47 -20.26
CA LEU A 184 39.30 -8.66 -21.12
C LEU A 184 38.49 -9.78 -20.45
N VAL A 185 37.44 -9.43 -19.73
CA VAL A 185 36.52 -10.40 -19.09
C VAL A 185 35.45 -10.80 -20.11
N ARG A 186 35.45 -12.06 -20.54
CA ARG A 186 34.54 -12.58 -21.56
C ARG A 186 33.12 -12.80 -21.02
N LEU A 187 33.00 -13.24 -19.78
CA LEU A 187 31.71 -13.50 -19.11
C LEU A 187 31.86 -13.22 -17.63
N LYS A 188 30.85 -12.52 -17.09
CA LYS A 188 30.71 -12.32 -15.65
C LYS A 188 29.25 -12.45 -15.28
N GLU A 189 28.94 -13.43 -14.43
CA GLU A 189 27.54 -13.72 -14.05
C GLU A 189 27.43 -14.21 -12.60
N ILE A 190 26.25 -14.04 -12.01
CA ILE A 190 25.99 -14.58 -10.68
C ILE A 190 25.93 -16.12 -10.77
N TYR A 191 26.79 -16.79 -10.01
CA TYR A 191 26.79 -18.24 -9.83
C TYR A 191 25.78 -18.64 -8.74
N GLN A 192 25.78 -17.89 -7.61
CA GLN A 192 24.91 -18.15 -6.47
C GLN A 192 24.69 -16.88 -5.67
N ILE A 193 23.49 -16.70 -5.17
CA ILE A 193 23.19 -15.69 -4.14
C ILE A 193 23.32 -16.37 -2.78
N LEU A 194 24.14 -15.79 -1.89
CA LEU A 194 24.44 -16.36 -0.59
C LEU A 194 23.44 -15.89 0.49
N GLU A 195 23.29 -14.57 0.60
CA GLU A 195 22.40 -13.96 1.60
C GLU A 195 22.02 -12.53 1.23
N LYS A 196 20.92 -12.05 1.80
CA LYS A 196 20.53 -10.63 1.81
C LYS A 196 21.31 -9.92 2.92
N GLU A 197 22.06 -8.87 2.58
CA GLU A 197 22.88 -8.14 3.55
C GLU A 197 22.09 -7.11 4.34
N TYR A 198 21.24 -6.32 3.65
CA TYR A 198 20.46 -5.26 4.26
C TYR A 198 19.19 -5.00 3.45
N GLY A 199 18.26 -4.28 4.08
CA GLY A 199 17.08 -3.72 3.43
C GLY A 199 16.75 -2.37 4.06
N ARG A 200 16.35 -1.40 3.24
CA ARG A 200 15.78 -0.14 3.68
C ARG A 200 14.63 0.28 2.77
N THR A 201 13.59 0.85 3.36
CA THR A 201 12.44 1.32 2.61
C THR A 201 12.70 2.73 2.10
N LEU A 202 12.53 2.92 0.79
CA LEU A 202 12.49 4.18 0.07
C LEU A 202 11.11 4.31 -0.59
N TYR A 203 10.85 5.42 -1.26
CA TYR A 203 9.54 5.63 -1.86
C TYR A 203 9.64 6.12 -3.31
N LEU A 204 8.84 5.52 -4.17
CA LEU A 204 8.55 6.02 -5.50
C LEU A 204 7.37 6.99 -5.42
N GLU A 205 7.57 8.22 -5.88
CA GLU A 205 6.51 9.23 -5.91
C GLU A 205 5.71 9.11 -7.22
N LYS A 206 4.40 8.89 -7.11
CA LYS A 206 3.47 8.91 -8.23
C LYS A 206 2.40 9.98 -8.01
N LYS A 207 1.91 10.58 -9.10
CA LYS A 207 0.79 11.52 -9.06
C LYS A 207 -0.50 10.75 -9.24
N ILE A 208 -1.44 10.93 -8.32
CA ILE A 208 -2.78 10.37 -8.39
C ILE A 208 -3.79 11.49 -8.56
N ASN A 209 -4.66 11.38 -9.56
CA ASN A 209 -5.76 12.28 -9.81
C ASN A 209 -7.03 11.74 -9.16
N ILE A 210 -7.81 12.61 -8.58
CA ILE A 210 -9.00 12.29 -7.82
C ILE A 210 -10.20 12.90 -8.54
N PHE A 211 -11.16 12.04 -8.87
CA PHE A 211 -12.38 12.41 -9.56
C PHE A 211 -13.61 12.04 -8.74
N LYS A 212 -14.68 12.82 -8.89
CA LYS A 212 -15.99 12.53 -8.34
C LYS A 212 -16.94 12.16 -9.48
N ASN A 213 -17.61 11.03 -9.38
CA ASN A 213 -18.68 10.66 -10.28
C ASN A 213 -19.89 11.57 -10.05
N LEU A 214 -20.43 12.17 -11.11
CA LEU A 214 -21.54 13.12 -11.02
C LEU A 214 -22.90 12.43 -10.76
N SER A 215 -23.01 11.11 -11.00
CA SER A 215 -24.27 10.39 -10.82
C SER A 215 -24.50 9.93 -9.38
N ASP A 216 -23.44 9.44 -8.71
CA ASP A 216 -23.53 8.80 -7.37
C ASP A 216 -22.61 9.45 -6.33
N ASN A 217 -21.87 10.50 -6.71
CA ASN A 217 -20.86 11.16 -5.87
C ASN A 217 -19.71 10.26 -5.41
N SER A 218 -19.54 9.06 -5.98
CA SER A 218 -18.44 8.19 -5.69
C SER A 218 -17.10 8.79 -6.11
N ILE A 219 -16.03 8.46 -5.37
CA ILE A 219 -14.69 8.96 -5.65
C ILE A 219 -13.90 7.90 -6.39
N THR A 220 -13.26 8.29 -7.49
CA THR A 220 -12.36 7.44 -8.25
C THR A 220 -10.96 8.02 -8.29
N PHE A 221 -9.98 7.14 -8.40
CA PHE A 221 -8.56 7.49 -8.43
C PHE A 221 -7.96 6.99 -9.73
N GLU A 222 -7.14 7.82 -10.36
CA GLU A 222 -6.44 7.49 -11.59
C GLU A 222 -5.01 8.06 -11.56
N THR A 223 -4.08 7.33 -12.13
CA THR A 223 -2.77 7.86 -12.53
C THR A 223 -2.81 8.17 -14.02
N GLY A 224 -1.85 8.91 -14.51
CA GLY A 224 -1.74 9.16 -15.96
C GLY A 224 -1.15 7.99 -16.76
N ASP A 225 -0.84 6.87 -16.11
CA ASP A 225 -0.13 5.74 -16.68
C ASP A 225 -0.92 4.44 -16.47
N GLU A 226 -1.22 3.71 -17.54
CA GLU A 226 -1.92 2.42 -17.48
C GLU A 226 -1.11 1.35 -16.70
N GLN A 227 0.21 1.46 -16.67
CA GLN A 227 1.08 0.53 -15.92
C GLN A 227 0.91 0.66 -14.40
N ASP A 228 0.30 1.74 -13.94
CA ASP A 228 0.08 2.01 -12.52
C ASP A 228 -1.20 1.37 -11.95
N GLU A 229 -1.93 0.55 -12.72
CA GLU A 229 -3.21 -0.05 -12.29
C GLU A 229 -3.08 -0.84 -10.98
N SER A 230 -1.98 -1.59 -10.80
CA SER A 230 -1.70 -2.36 -9.58
C SER A 230 -1.62 -1.46 -8.34
N TYR A 231 -1.06 -0.25 -8.47
CA TYR A 231 -0.99 0.72 -7.38
C TYR A 231 -2.37 1.28 -7.05
N ILE A 232 -3.19 1.57 -8.07
CA ILE A 232 -4.56 2.06 -7.87
C ILE A 232 -5.43 1.01 -7.19
N ILE A 233 -5.34 -0.25 -7.59
CA ILE A 233 -6.06 -1.36 -6.94
C ILE A 233 -5.62 -1.47 -5.48
N SER A 234 -4.32 -1.51 -5.20
CA SER A 234 -3.77 -1.59 -3.85
C SER A 234 -4.18 -0.39 -2.99
N PHE A 235 -4.23 0.79 -3.60
CA PHE A 235 -4.66 2.00 -2.91
C PHE A 235 -6.16 1.98 -2.56
N ARG A 236 -7.02 1.50 -3.47
CA ARG A 236 -8.46 1.33 -3.19
C ARG A 236 -8.68 0.34 -2.05
N GLU A 237 -8.06 -0.83 -2.09
CA GLU A 237 -8.14 -1.82 -1.01
C GLU A 237 -7.68 -1.25 0.34
N GLN A 238 -6.60 -0.49 0.36
CA GLN A 238 -6.11 0.15 1.58
C GLN A 238 -7.07 1.21 2.11
N ILE A 239 -7.69 2.01 1.22
CA ILE A 239 -8.70 2.99 1.59
C ILE A 239 -9.95 2.30 2.15
N GLU A 240 -10.43 1.24 1.51
CA GLU A 240 -11.60 0.48 1.95
C GLU A 240 -11.38 -0.13 3.33
N ASN A 241 -10.17 -0.60 3.61
CA ASN A 241 -9.78 -1.15 4.90
C ASN A 241 -9.40 -0.08 5.95
N SER A 242 -9.24 1.18 5.56
CA SER A 242 -8.84 2.23 6.49
C SER A 242 -10.01 2.70 7.36
N LYS A 243 -9.69 3.11 8.59
CA LYS A 243 -10.69 3.64 9.55
C LYS A 243 -11.51 4.81 9.01
N PHE A 244 -10.89 5.65 8.18
CA PHE A 244 -11.48 6.90 7.66
C PHE A 244 -11.75 6.86 6.16
N GLY A 245 -11.46 5.74 5.48
CA GLY A 245 -11.65 5.59 4.05
C GLY A 245 -10.96 6.67 3.22
N ALA A 246 -11.58 7.07 2.13
CA ALA A 246 -11.05 8.12 1.25
C ALA A 246 -10.83 9.46 1.98
N ARG A 247 -11.54 9.71 3.07
CA ARG A 247 -11.41 10.92 3.89
C ARG A 247 -10.00 11.08 4.45
N GLU A 248 -9.39 10.01 4.99
CA GLU A 248 -8.05 10.07 5.56
C GLU A 248 -7.01 10.49 4.51
N PHE A 249 -7.18 10.03 3.29
CA PHE A 249 -6.34 10.41 2.16
C PHE A 249 -6.59 11.82 1.65
N LEU A 250 -7.86 12.25 1.62
CA LEU A 250 -8.25 13.55 1.10
C LEU A 250 -7.96 14.69 2.09
N ILE A 251 -7.80 14.40 3.38
CA ILE A 251 -7.65 15.42 4.40
C ILE A 251 -6.17 15.82 4.57
N ASP A 252 -5.83 17.03 4.16
CA ASP A 252 -4.80 17.81 4.86
C ASP A 252 -5.45 18.40 6.12
N GLU A 253 -4.91 18.07 7.31
CA GLU A 253 -5.48 18.54 8.59
C GLU A 253 -5.66 20.06 8.66
N LYS A 254 -4.80 20.83 8.00
CA LYS A 254 -4.90 22.31 7.97
C LYS A 254 -6.09 22.77 7.13
N ILE A 255 -6.31 22.10 5.99
CA ILE A 255 -7.44 22.36 5.10
C ILE A 255 -8.73 21.93 5.80
N PHE A 256 -8.74 20.78 6.45
CA PHE A 256 -9.89 20.29 7.20
C PHE A 256 -10.31 21.25 8.32
N LYS A 257 -9.39 21.70 9.17
CA LYS A 257 -9.68 22.66 10.23
C LYS A 257 -10.22 24.00 9.69
N LYS A 258 -9.72 24.45 8.54
CA LYS A 258 -10.21 25.64 7.86
C LYS A 258 -11.63 25.44 7.30
N ASN A 259 -11.87 24.28 6.68
CA ASN A 259 -13.15 23.94 6.05
C ASN A 259 -14.25 23.70 7.08
N VAL A 260 -13.93 23.01 8.17
CA VAL A 260 -14.88 22.87 9.31
C VAL A 260 -15.29 24.22 9.86
N LYS A 261 -14.34 25.17 9.99
CA LYS A 261 -14.68 26.54 10.41
C LYS A 261 -15.57 27.27 9.40
N MET A 262 -15.30 27.13 8.08
CA MET A 262 -16.12 27.79 7.05
C MET A 262 -17.53 27.20 6.99
N ASN A 263 -17.67 25.89 7.05
CA ASN A 263 -18.98 25.21 7.09
C ASN A 263 -19.76 25.60 8.36
N PHE A 264 -19.08 25.69 9.50
CA PHE A 264 -19.69 26.16 10.74
C PHE A 264 -20.24 27.58 10.63
N VAL A 265 -19.52 28.49 9.99
CA VAL A 265 -19.96 29.89 9.82
C VAL A 265 -21.15 30.01 8.88
N GLU A 266 -21.21 29.22 7.82
CA GLU A 266 -22.40 29.18 6.93
C GLU A 266 -23.63 28.62 7.64
N ASP A 267 -23.47 27.59 8.49
CA ASP A 267 -24.57 26.93 9.18
C ASP A 267 -25.00 27.63 10.48
N GLU A 268 -24.11 28.34 11.15
CA GLU A 268 -24.47 29.23 12.29
C GLU A 268 -25.45 30.33 11.84
N ASN A 269 -25.33 30.81 10.61
CA ASN A 269 -26.24 31.81 10.02
C ASN A 269 -27.61 31.23 9.62
N LYS A 270 -27.70 29.93 9.40
CA LYS A 270 -28.95 29.19 9.20
C LYS A 270 -29.28 28.50 10.53
N LYS A 271 -29.98 29.18 11.44
CA LYS A 271 -30.36 28.62 12.73
C LYS A 271 -30.86 27.19 12.54
N ARG A 272 -30.03 26.20 12.88
CA ARG A 272 -30.45 24.80 12.88
C ARG A 272 -31.57 24.63 13.90
N ASN A 273 -32.60 23.93 13.48
CA ASN A 273 -33.71 23.66 14.33
C ASN A 273 -33.88 22.14 14.50
N SER A 274 -33.20 21.57 15.51
CA SER A 274 -33.27 20.16 15.82
C SER A 274 -34.72 19.70 16.14
N THR A 275 -35.54 20.61 16.62
CA THR A 275 -36.97 20.33 16.88
C THR A 275 -37.73 20.09 15.57
N LEU A 276 -37.46 20.88 14.52
CA LEU A 276 -38.11 20.69 13.22
C LEU A 276 -37.69 19.40 12.56
N LEU A 277 -36.40 19.03 12.65
CA LEU A 277 -35.91 17.76 12.16
C LEU A 277 -36.57 16.56 12.86
N ASN A 278 -36.71 16.61 14.19
CA ASN A 278 -37.40 15.58 14.94
C ASN A 278 -38.89 15.49 14.56
N ASN A 279 -39.53 16.63 14.31
CA ASN A 279 -40.91 16.66 13.85
C ASN A 279 -41.05 16.06 12.45
N ALA A 280 -40.15 16.37 11.53
CA ALA A 280 -40.14 15.77 10.18
C ALA A 280 -40.02 14.24 10.23
N ILE A 281 -39.16 13.71 11.12
CA ILE A 281 -39.03 12.28 11.32
C ILE A 281 -40.28 11.66 11.99
N LEU A 282 -40.90 12.36 12.91
CA LEU A 282 -42.14 11.89 13.55
C LEU A 282 -43.32 11.90 12.58
N GLU A 283 -43.38 12.84 11.68
CA GLU A 283 -44.43 12.96 10.65
C GLU A 283 -44.21 11.98 9.50
N MET A 284 -42.97 11.52 9.29
CA MET A 284 -42.57 10.54 8.25
C MET A 284 -43.07 10.91 6.84
N ASN A 285 -42.94 12.17 6.48
CA ASN A 285 -43.44 12.71 5.22
C ASN A 285 -42.32 13.38 4.42
N ASP A 286 -42.06 12.87 3.20
CA ASP A 286 -41.06 13.42 2.31
C ASP A 286 -41.30 14.90 1.94
N GLU A 287 -42.55 15.33 1.82
CA GLU A 287 -42.88 16.74 1.53
C GLU A 287 -42.47 17.68 2.67
N ASN A 288 -42.44 17.18 3.91
CA ASN A 288 -42.00 17.96 5.04
C ASN A 288 -40.48 17.99 5.21
N ILE A 289 -39.76 17.02 4.63
CA ILE A 289 -38.29 17.04 4.66
C ILE A 289 -37.77 18.28 3.98
N ASP A 290 -38.17 18.59 2.76
CA ASP A 290 -37.70 19.73 2.01
C ASP A 290 -38.05 21.07 2.72
N LYS A 291 -39.10 21.08 3.52
CA LYS A 291 -39.49 22.24 4.31
C LYS A 291 -38.62 22.43 5.55
N TYR A 292 -38.27 21.34 6.23
CA TYR A 292 -37.60 21.37 7.54
C TYR A 292 -36.12 20.97 7.48
N TYR A 293 -35.70 20.25 6.42
CA TYR A 293 -34.39 19.72 6.28
C TYR A 293 -33.86 19.89 4.85
N ASN A 294 -32.82 20.68 4.69
CA ASN A 294 -32.14 20.82 3.40
C ASN A 294 -31.05 19.74 3.28
N LYS A 295 -31.11 18.88 2.25
CA LYS A 295 -30.11 17.84 1.97
C LYS A 295 -28.68 18.36 1.84
N GLU A 296 -28.51 19.63 1.52
CA GLU A 296 -27.20 20.28 1.47
C GLU A 296 -26.70 20.76 2.84
N ARG A 297 -27.49 20.60 3.88
CA ARG A 297 -27.19 21.03 5.24
C ARG A 297 -26.30 19.99 5.96
N TYR A 298 -25.40 20.50 6.79
CA TYR A 298 -24.66 19.69 7.76
C TYR A 298 -25.61 19.06 8.80
N LEU A 299 -25.40 17.79 9.10
CA LEU A 299 -26.15 17.08 10.14
C LEU A 299 -25.26 16.89 11.37
N PHE A 300 -25.59 17.57 12.46
CA PHE A 300 -24.77 17.58 13.67
C PHE A 300 -24.92 16.31 14.54
N ASN A 301 -23.90 15.98 15.34
CA ASN A 301 -23.92 14.82 16.22
C ASN A 301 -25.07 14.88 17.25
N ASP A 302 -25.34 16.09 17.80
CA ASP A 302 -26.44 16.27 18.75
C ASP A 302 -27.82 16.12 18.12
N GLU A 303 -27.98 16.40 16.82
CA GLU A 303 -29.19 16.10 16.06
C GLU A 303 -29.42 14.58 15.93
N LEU A 304 -28.35 13.82 15.60
CA LEU A 304 -28.41 12.36 15.58
C LEU A 304 -28.77 11.79 16.96
N SER A 305 -28.17 12.34 18.02
CA SER A 305 -28.51 11.96 19.41
C SER A 305 -29.97 12.26 19.75
N GLN A 306 -30.50 13.43 19.34
CA GLN A 306 -31.89 13.81 19.56
C GLN A 306 -32.87 12.87 18.83
N ILE A 307 -32.55 12.45 17.60
CA ILE A 307 -33.33 11.46 16.87
C ILE A 307 -33.40 10.15 17.67
N LEU A 308 -32.26 9.69 18.18
CA LEU A 308 -32.20 8.47 18.98
C LEU A 308 -32.97 8.60 20.32
N LEU A 309 -32.94 9.77 20.94
CA LEU A 309 -33.74 10.02 22.14
C LEU A 309 -35.28 9.96 21.89
N ASN A 310 -35.72 10.36 20.68
CA ASN A 310 -37.13 10.37 20.29
C ASN A 310 -37.65 9.03 19.71
N ILE A 311 -36.81 8.01 19.65
CA ILE A 311 -37.16 6.67 19.12
C ILE A 311 -38.40 6.04 19.78
N LYS A 312 -38.66 6.38 21.03
CA LYS A 312 -39.86 5.90 21.74
C LYS A 312 -41.16 6.27 21.01
N ASN A 313 -41.17 7.42 20.35
CA ASN A 313 -42.33 7.96 19.63
C ASN A 313 -42.43 7.34 18.22
N ILE A 314 -41.30 7.04 17.58
CA ILE A 314 -41.24 6.47 16.22
C ILE A 314 -41.61 4.99 16.20
N LYS A 315 -41.29 4.23 17.26
CA LYS A 315 -41.59 2.80 17.44
C LYS A 315 -41.02 1.87 16.32
N PRO A 316 -39.76 1.99 15.93
CA PRO A 316 -39.15 1.08 14.94
C PRO A 316 -39.14 -0.36 15.48
N SER A 317 -39.13 -1.33 14.57
CA SER A 317 -38.96 -2.76 14.91
C SER A 317 -37.46 -3.15 14.95
N LYS A 318 -36.63 -2.48 14.19
CA LYS A 318 -35.17 -2.66 14.16
C LYS A 318 -34.49 -1.32 14.05
N ILE A 319 -33.35 -1.17 14.75
CA ILE A 319 -32.52 0.02 14.72
C ILE A 319 -31.11 -0.43 14.40
N VAL A 320 -30.50 0.17 13.36
CA VAL A 320 -29.09 -0.03 13.02
C VAL A 320 -28.37 1.29 13.18
N ILE A 321 -27.27 1.29 13.90
CA ILE A 321 -26.42 2.46 14.10
C ILE A 321 -25.01 2.10 13.64
N SER A 322 -24.55 2.76 12.59
CA SER A 322 -23.19 2.69 12.09
C SER A 322 -22.60 4.10 12.11
N SER A 323 -21.55 4.34 12.89
CA SER A 323 -20.98 5.69 12.98
C SER A 323 -19.54 5.65 13.46
N LYS A 324 -18.72 6.54 12.90
CA LYS A 324 -17.36 6.79 13.36
C LYS A 324 -17.30 7.62 14.64
N VAL A 325 -18.38 8.31 14.95
CA VAL A 325 -18.52 9.17 16.12
C VAL A 325 -19.51 8.59 17.15
N LEU A 326 -19.57 7.25 17.24
CA LEU A 326 -20.47 6.54 18.17
C LEU A 326 -20.41 7.08 19.60
N LEU A 327 -19.23 7.40 20.11
CA LEU A 327 -19.03 7.92 21.47
C LEU A 327 -19.66 9.29 21.69
N GLU A 328 -19.82 10.07 20.62
CA GLU A 328 -20.47 11.38 20.68
C GLU A 328 -21.99 11.28 20.53
N ILE A 329 -22.46 10.30 19.74
CA ILE A 329 -23.90 10.06 19.49
C ILE A 329 -24.54 9.29 20.62
N LEU A 330 -23.87 8.27 21.15
CA LEU A 330 -24.39 7.38 22.20
C LEU A 330 -24.12 7.94 23.62
N SER A 331 -24.77 9.04 23.95
CA SER A 331 -24.78 9.55 25.32
C SER A 331 -25.42 8.57 26.29
N ASN A 332 -25.24 8.77 27.61
CA ASN A 332 -25.87 7.91 28.62
C ASN A 332 -27.39 7.86 28.48
N ASP A 333 -28.01 8.99 28.15
CA ASP A 333 -29.45 9.10 27.97
C ASP A 333 -29.93 8.32 26.75
N VAL A 334 -29.19 8.40 25.64
CA VAL A 334 -29.46 7.61 24.42
C VAL A 334 -29.36 6.11 24.73
N ILE A 335 -28.32 5.68 25.46
CA ILE A 335 -28.17 4.29 25.88
C ILE A 335 -29.33 3.82 26.71
N GLU A 336 -29.86 4.65 27.63
CA GLU A 336 -31.03 4.32 28.42
C GLU A 336 -32.26 4.13 27.55
N VAL A 337 -32.49 5.02 26.61
CA VAL A 337 -33.60 4.91 25.67
C VAL A 337 -33.49 3.66 24.81
N LEU A 338 -32.30 3.35 24.28
CA LEU A 338 -32.06 2.13 23.53
C LEU A 338 -32.32 0.88 24.37
N CYS A 339 -31.90 0.87 25.64
CA CYS A 339 -32.21 -0.23 26.56
C CYS A 339 -33.72 -0.37 26.86
N MET A 340 -34.44 0.75 26.95
CA MET A 340 -35.90 0.72 27.22
C MET A 340 -36.68 0.11 26.05
N ILE A 341 -36.26 0.32 24.80
CA ILE A 341 -36.99 -0.16 23.61
C ILE A 341 -36.73 -1.62 23.25
N LEU A 342 -35.81 -2.30 23.93
CA LEU A 342 -35.46 -3.71 23.64
C LEU A 342 -36.62 -4.71 23.84
N ASP A 343 -37.75 -4.29 24.44
CA ASP A 343 -38.94 -5.13 24.49
C ASP A 343 -39.64 -5.26 23.14
N ARG A 344 -39.41 -4.30 22.23
CA ARG A 344 -40.12 -4.19 20.94
C ARG A 344 -39.21 -4.06 19.72
N ALA A 345 -37.99 -3.66 19.90
CA ALA A 345 -37.04 -3.38 18.81
C ALA A 345 -35.71 -4.10 19.00
N GLU A 346 -35.19 -4.62 17.95
CA GLU A 346 -33.81 -5.08 17.86
C GLU A 346 -32.88 -3.89 17.63
N VAL A 347 -31.75 -3.84 18.32
CA VAL A 347 -30.72 -2.79 18.16
C VAL A 347 -29.42 -3.42 17.72
N VAL A 348 -28.91 -3.00 16.56
CA VAL A 348 -27.63 -3.42 16.03
C VAL A 348 -26.68 -2.21 15.96
N ILE A 349 -25.52 -2.34 16.56
CA ILE A 349 -24.48 -1.29 16.55
C ILE A 349 -23.28 -1.82 15.79
N LEU A 350 -22.91 -1.11 14.74
CA LEU A 350 -21.72 -1.39 13.93
C LEU A 350 -20.59 -0.46 14.39
N ALA A 351 -19.47 -1.04 14.80
CA ALA A 351 -18.38 -0.32 15.44
C ALA A 351 -17.01 -0.80 14.95
N ASP A 352 -16.00 0.04 15.12
CA ASP A 352 -14.60 -0.33 14.90
C ASP A 352 -14.05 -1.09 16.12
N LYS A 353 -13.55 -2.30 15.88
CA LYS A 353 -12.98 -3.18 16.92
C LYS A 353 -11.71 -2.61 17.57
N GLN A 354 -11.00 -1.76 16.86
CA GLN A 354 -9.70 -1.24 17.32
C GLN A 354 -9.84 -0.12 18.37
N GLU A 355 -11.03 0.45 18.54
CA GLU A 355 -11.26 1.55 19.47
C GLU A 355 -11.56 1.04 20.87
N TRP A 356 -10.59 1.11 21.79
CA TRP A 356 -10.71 0.61 23.17
C TRP A 356 -11.91 1.25 23.95
N LYS A 357 -12.22 2.51 23.69
CA LYS A 357 -13.38 3.20 24.30
C LYS A 357 -14.72 2.60 23.89
N ILE A 358 -14.80 2.08 22.66
CA ILE A 358 -15.98 1.38 22.16
C ILE A 358 -16.16 0.04 22.90
N GLN A 359 -15.08 -0.67 23.15
CA GLN A 359 -15.13 -1.90 23.94
C GLN A 359 -15.57 -1.64 25.38
N GLU A 360 -15.18 -0.50 25.97
CA GLU A 360 -15.67 -0.09 27.29
C GLU A 360 -17.16 0.26 27.27
N LEU A 361 -17.62 0.95 26.23
CA LEU A 361 -19.05 1.25 26.00
C LEU A 361 -19.88 -0.02 25.85
N GLU A 362 -19.41 -0.98 25.05
CA GLU A 362 -20.05 -2.28 24.89
C GLU A 362 -20.18 -3.00 26.23
N LYS A 363 -19.11 -3.10 27.02
CA LYS A 363 -19.15 -3.69 28.36
C LYS A 363 -20.15 -3.00 29.28
N LYS A 364 -20.23 -1.68 29.24
CA LYS A 364 -21.17 -0.87 30.00
C LYS A 364 -22.63 -1.15 29.63
N MET A 365 -22.91 -1.32 28.32
CA MET A 365 -24.23 -1.65 27.82
C MET A 365 -24.62 -3.11 28.13
N LEU A 366 -23.69 -4.05 27.98
CA LEU A 366 -23.93 -5.46 28.31
C LEU A 366 -24.17 -5.71 29.82
N ASN A 367 -23.52 -4.91 30.68
CA ASN A 367 -23.70 -5.02 32.14
C ASN A 367 -25.08 -4.51 32.64
N LYS A 368 -25.80 -3.73 31.83
CA LYS A 368 -27.20 -3.40 32.10
C LYS A 368 -28.08 -4.65 31.88
N LYS A 369 -28.09 -5.59 32.84
CA LYS A 369 -28.91 -6.80 32.82
C LYS A 369 -30.38 -6.41 32.64
N THR A 370 -30.90 -6.58 31.44
CA THR A 370 -32.30 -6.38 31.13
C THR A 370 -32.91 -7.73 30.78
N ASN A 371 -33.96 -8.13 31.50
CA ASN A 371 -34.87 -9.25 31.13
C ASN A 371 -35.72 -8.83 29.93
N LYS A 372 -35.09 -8.34 28.85
CA LYS A 372 -35.76 -7.80 27.68
C LYS A 372 -35.87 -8.86 26.57
N LYS A 373 -36.89 -8.71 25.70
CA LYS A 373 -37.15 -9.62 24.58
C LYS A 373 -35.96 -9.65 23.56
N HIS A 374 -35.38 -8.50 23.31
CA HIS A 374 -34.24 -8.36 22.39
C HIS A 374 -32.99 -7.92 23.15
N LYS A 375 -31.83 -8.14 22.54
CA LYS A 375 -30.52 -7.69 23.03
C LYS A 375 -29.94 -6.66 22.06
N ILE A 376 -28.98 -5.86 22.55
CA ILE A 376 -28.15 -5.04 21.68
C ILE A 376 -27.12 -5.95 21.07
N ILE A 377 -27.07 -5.96 19.74
CA ILE A 377 -26.12 -6.75 18.96
C ILE A 377 -24.99 -5.83 18.52
N TRP A 378 -23.77 -6.15 18.91
CA TRP A 378 -22.57 -5.48 18.44
C TRP A 378 -21.95 -6.27 17.30
N LYS A 379 -21.73 -5.60 16.18
CA LYS A 379 -20.97 -6.12 15.05
C LYS A 379 -19.77 -5.24 14.80
N TYR A 380 -18.63 -5.85 14.55
CA TYR A 380 -17.41 -5.13 14.28
C TYR A 380 -17.12 -5.14 12.79
N THR A 381 -16.95 -3.96 12.22
CA THR A 381 -16.66 -3.77 10.80
C THR A 381 -15.47 -2.83 10.65
N ASN A 382 -14.64 -3.08 9.64
CA ASN A 382 -13.54 -2.19 9.30
C ASN A 382 -13.99 -1.05 8.35
N ASN A 383 -15.23 -1.10 7.83
CA ASN A 383 -15.70 -0.31 6.70
C ASN A 383 -16.91 0.57 6.99
N SER A 384 -16.83 1.49 7.94
CA SER A 384 -17.89 2.51 8.05
C SER A 384 -17.39 3.85 7.50
N ASN A 385 -17.54 4.09 6.20
CA ASN A 385 -17.20 5.38 5.59
C ASN A 385 -18.25 6.46 5.84
N GLU A 386 -19.43 6.07 6.31
CA GLU A 386 -20.60 6.89 6.49
C GLU A 386 -21.16 6.75 7.89
N ASP A 387 -21.72 7.82 8.44
CA ASP A 387 -22.54 7.74 9.63
C ASP A 387 -23.97 7.45 9.19
N LYS A 388 -24.53 6.33 9.69
CA LYS A 388 -25.83 5.82 9.25
C LYS A 388 -26.69 5.39 10.43
N ILE A 389 -27.94 5.85 10.46
CA ILE A 389 -28.94 5.38 11.40
C ILE A 389 -30.17 4.90 10.61
N ILE A 390 -30.52 3.63 10.75
CA ILE A 390 -31.70 3.04 10.12
C ILE A 390 -32.74 2.78 11.19
N LEU A 391 -33.91 3.36 11.04
CA LEU A 391 -35.09 3.20 11.91
C LEU A 391 -36.13 2.38 11.15
N TYR A 392 -35.92 1.08 11.04
CA TYR A 392 -36.75 0.22 10.20
C TYR A 392 -38.14 0.02 10.78
N PRO A 393 -39.22 0.09 9.98
CA PRO A 393 -39.24 0.34 8.52
C PRO A 393 -39.46 1.81 8.12
N TYR A 394 -39.16 2.76 8.98
CA TYR A 394 -39.66 4.15 8.89
C TYR A 394 -38.70 5.12 8.19
N ALA A 395 -37.39 5.08 8.50
CA ALA A 395 -36.46 6.05 7.99
C ALA A 395 -35.03 5.52 7.90
N THR A 396 -34.25 6.03 6.94
CA THR A 396 -32.80 5.96 6.95
C THR A 396 -32.23 7.38 6.98
N ILE A 397 -31.16 7.55 7.79
CA ILE A 397 -30.49 8.82 8.00
C ILE A 397 -29.02 8.56 7.71
N ASN A 398 -28.49 9.21 6.69
CA ASN A 398 -27.11 9.07 6.25
C ASN A 398 -26.38 10.40 6.37
N ARG A 399 -25.12 10.33 6.77
CA ARG A 399 -24.22 11.47 6.78
C ARG A 399 -22.91 11.07 6.12
N TYR A 400 -22.55 11.75 5.05
CA TYR A 400 -21.37 11.46 4.26
C TYR A 400 -20.68 12.73 3.76
N PHE A 401 -19.42 12.60 3.31
CA PHE A 401 -18.64 13.74 2.86
C PHE A 401 -18.48 13.71 1.34
N ILE A 402 -18.74 14.84 0.70
CA ILE A 402 -18.51 15.05 -0.73
C ILE A 402 -17.35 16.02 -0.91
N PRO A 403 -16.28 15.69 -1.64
CA PRO A 403 -15.26 16.64 -2.01
C PRO A 403 -15.80 17.60 -3.09
N ILE A 404 -15.58 18.91 -2.87
CA ILE A 404 -15.96 19.97 -3.80
C ILE A 404 -14.70 20.75 -4.15
N PRO A 405 -14.41 21.02 -5.44
CA PRO A 405 -13.32 21.89 -5.86
C PRO A 405 -13.49 23.31 -5.26
N TYR A 406 -12.38 23.88 -4.75
CA TYR A 406 -12.46 25.20 -4.10
C TYR A 406 -11.74 26.30 -4.88
N ASP A 407 -10.47 26.11 -5.22
CA ASP A 407 -9.64 27.14 -5.85
C ASP A 407 -8.76 26.63 -7.00
N GLY A 408 -9.12 25.48 -7.59
CA GLY A 408 -8.35 24.79 -8.62
C GLY A 408 -7.08 24.07 -8.12
N LYS A 409 -6.68 24.31 -6.87
CA LYS A 409 -5.52 23.66 -6.21
C LYS A 409 -5.90 22.91 -4.94
N SER A 410 -7.07 23.19 -4.39
CA SER A 410 -7.59 22.62 -3.15
C SER A 410 -9.04 22.20 -3.30
N PHE A 411 -9.52 21.43 -2.36
CA PHE A 411 -10.92 21.02 -2.29
C PHE A 411 -11.46 21.22 -0.87
N ILE A 412 -12.76 21.32 -0.76
CA ILE A 412 -13.53 21.37 0.48
C ILE A 412 -14.28 20.04 0.62
N LEU A 413 -14.25 19.43 1.80
CA LEU A 413 -15.18 18.34 2.10
C LEU A 413 -16.48 18.93 2.61
N LYS A 414 -17.51 18.88 1.79
CA LYS A 414 -18.87 19.26 2.18
C LYS A 414 -19.52 18.06 2.85
N GLU A 415 -19.94 18.25 4.09
CA GLU A 415 -20.71 17.24 4.81
C GLU A 415 -22.19 17.36 4.43
N ILE A 416 -22.77 16.24 4.03
CA ILE A 416 -24.16 16.15 3.61
C ILE A 416 -24.87 15.16 4.51
N GLY A 417 -26.01 15.60 5.08
CA GLY A 417 -26.97 14.74 5.69
C GLY A 417 -28.08 14.39 4.70
N GLU A 418 -28.51 13.17 4.67
CA GLU A 418 -29.63 12.71 3.89
C GLU A 418 -30.62 11.92 4.76
N ILE A 419 -31.90 12.22 4.66
CA ILE A 419 -32.96 11.48 5.32
C ILE A 419 -33.94 10.99 4.26
N SER A 420 -34.29 9.72 4.29
CA SER A 420 -35.28 9.14 3.38
C SER A 420 -36.28 8.29 4.15
N PHE A 421 -37.56 8.41 3.75
CA PHE A 421 -38.67 7.60 4.24
C PHE A 421 -39.14 6.59 3.17
N GLU A 422 -38.47 6.56 2.03
CA GLU A 422 -38.78 5.63 0.95
C GLU A 422 -38.41 4.20 1.34
N LYS A 423 -39.43 3.32 1.37
CA LYS A 423 -39.27 1.95 1.82
C LYS A 423 -38.19 1.17 1.01
N SER A 424 -38.19 1.33 -0.31
CA SER A 424 -37.19 0.67 -1.18
C SER A 424 -35.76 1.06 -0.82
N LYS A 425 -35.54 2.35 -0.49
CA LYS A 425 -34.23 2.85 -0.07
C LYS A 425 -33.88 2.34 1.32
N ILE A 426 -34.83 2.29 2.25
CA ILE A 426 -34.61 1.76 3.61
C ILE A 426 -34.24 0.29 3.55
N ASP A 427 -34.95 -0.50 2.74
CA ASP A 427 -34.68 -1.92 2.57
C ASP A 427 -33.25 -2.14 1.95
N SER A 428 -32.91 -1.42 0.87
CA SER A 428 -31.61 -1.53 0.24
C SER A 428 -30.45 -1.11 1.16
N GLU A 429 -30.64 -0.06 1.96
CA GLU A 429 -29.66 0.41 2.93
C GLU A 429 -29.46 -0.56 4.09
N LEU A 430 -30.55 -1.22 4.51
CA LEU A 430 -30.50 -2.24 5.54
C LEU A 430 -29.70 -3.47 5.05
N GLU A 431 -29.96 -3.92 3.81
CA GLU A 431 -29.23 -4.99 3.16
C GLU A 431 -27.74 -4.66 3.02
N ALA A 432 -27.42 -3.50 2.47
CA ALA A 432 -26.04 -3.05 2.28
C ALA A 432 -25.27 -2.96 3.61
N THR A 433 -25.97 -2.58 4.70
CA THR A 433 -25.33 -2.36 6.00
C THR A 433 -25.15 -3.65 6.82
N LEU A 434 -26.06 -4.61 6.72
CA LEU A 434 -26.03 -5.84 7.54
C LEU A 434 -25.54 -7.07 6.77
N GLY A 435 -25.59 -7.07 5.42
CA GLY A 435 -25.35 -8.21 4.55
C GLY A 435 -26.58 -9.10 4.37
N GLU A 436 -26.60 -9.90 3.30
CA GLU A 436 -27.76 -10.75 2.93
C GLU A 436 -28.13 -11.79 4.02
N ASN A 437 -27.18 -12.23 4.84
CA ASN A 437 -27.40 -13.30 5.83
C ASN A 437 -28.15 -12.85 7.09
N ASP A 438 -28.30 -11.56 7.34
CA ASP A 438 -28.95 -11.04 8.55
C ASP A 438 -30.44 -10.67 8.34
N ILE A 439 -30.91 -10.72 7.11
CA ILE A 439 -32.28 -10.36 6.74
C ILE A 439 -33.19 -11.56 6.79
N THR A 440 -32.66 -12.77 6.63
CA THR A 440 -33.39 -14.04 6.62
C THR A 440 -33.91 -14.48 8.01
N THR A 441 -33.62 -13.75 9.08
CA THR A 441 -34.09 -14.01 10.45
C THR A 441 -35.28 -13.11 10.88
N MET A 442 -35.97 -12.51 9.93
CA MET A 442 -37.21 -11.75 10.16
C MET A 442 -38.48 -12.61 10.05
#